data_4c007efcb575156893c3c9ece7828976
#
_entry.id   4c007efcb575156893c3c9ece7828976
#
_cell.length_a   1.000
_cell.length_b   1.000
_cell.length_c   1.000
_cell.angle_alpha   90.00
_cell.angle_beta   90.00
_cell.angle_gamma   90.00
#
_symmetry.space_group_name_H-M   'P 1'
#
loop_
_entity.id
_entity.type
_entity.pdbx_description
1 polymer ?
#
loop_
_entity_poly.entity_id
_entity_poly.type
_entity_poly.pdbx_seq_one_letter_code
_entity_poly.pdbx_strand_id
1 'polypeptide(L)'
;MKAKNIIAKDKDWWRGAVIYQIYPRSYQDSNGDGVGDLLGIVERLPHIASLGADAIWISPFFTSPMKDFGYDVSDYCDVDPIFGTLGDFDQVIATAHTLGLKVMIDLVLSHTSDQHPWFRESRANRDNPKADWFVWADPKPDGTPPNNWLSIFGGSAWQWDGRRMQYYLHNFLVSQPDLNFHNPDVQEALLEVVRFWLDRGVDGFRLDTINFYFADKKLRDNPALPPEKRNDTIAPAVNPYNWQEHIHSKNQSENLDFLKKFRAVLEPYNAAAVGEVGDAQRGLEIMAEYTSGGDKVQMCYAFELLQPHPVAASDVVEVFTRLKATAPDAWPCWAYSNHDVVRHVTRWGLSRAAAKAYTTLLMCLRGSVCLYQGEELGLPEAEIAFEDLQDPYGIEFWPEFKGRDGCRTPMVWMADNQNGGFSSAKPWLPVPTEHLRLAVSAEEADPGALLHHYRKAIAFRHAQDALAKGTMTGMRADGPVVRFEREFEGSRIFVAVNLSGEPATVAAPEGRWQVTGAELASTGPAGDGKLHLGPWQPCLMLALEG
;
A
#
# COMPACT_ATOMS: atom_id res chain seq x y z
N MET A 1 -16.17 4.89 29.12
CA MET A 1 -15.56 6.23 29.04
C MET A 1 -14.08 6.30 29.49
N LYS A 2 -13.37 5.20 29.76
CA LYS A 2 -11.94 5.23 30.15
C LYS A 2 -10.97 4.70 29.07
N ALA A 3 -11.44 4.08 27.99
CA ALA A 3 -10.60 3.58 26.91
C ALA A 3 -10.11 4.68 25.94
N LYS A 4 -10.86 5.77 25.78
CA LYS A 4 -10.48 6.91 24.91
C LYS A 4 -9.17 7.62 25.30
N ASN A 5 -8.63 7.41 26.50
CA ASN A 5 -7.48 8.18 27.02
C ASN A 5 -6.10 7.48 26.92
N ILE A 6 -6.01 6.24 26.48
CA ILE A 6 -4.73 5.50 26.44
C ILE A 6 -4.11 5.54 25.03
N ILE A 7 -4.92 5.49 23.97
CA ILE A 7 -4.46 5.48 22.56
C ILE A 7 -4.13 6.89 22.05
N ALA A 8 -4.68 7.95 22.67
CA ALA A 8 -4.51 9.34 22.24
C ALA A 8 -3.16 10.00 22.58
N LYS A 9 -2.22 9.30 23.21
CA LYS A 9 -1.00 9.93 23.75
C LYS A 9 0.22 9.92 22.83
N ASP A 10 0.32 9.02 21.87
CA ASP A 10 1.47 8.96 20.95
C ASP A 10 1.07 9.53 19.58
N LYS A 11 1.44 10.79 19.34
CA LYS A 11 1.24 11.46 18.05
C LYS A 11 2.15 10.90 16.94
N ASP A 12 3.16 10.15 17.32
CA ASP A 12 4.15 9.53 16.43
C ASP A 12 3.94 8.00 16.29
N TRP A 13 2.75 7.50 16.67
CA TRP A 13 2.42 6.07 16.63
C TRP A 13 2.70 5.39 15.28
N TRP A 14 2.64 6.16 14.21
CA TRP A 14 2.87 5.72 12.84
C TRP A 14 4.35 5.46 12.53
N ARG A 15 5.30 6.03 13.33
CA ARG A 15 6.72 5.82 13.11
C ARG A 15 7.10 4.38 13.44
N GLY A 16 7.54 3.67 12.41
CA GLY A 16 7.91 2.28 12.52
C GLY A 16 6.74 1.31 12.68
N ALA A 17 5.50 1.78 12.59
CA ALA A 17 4.31 0.96 12.68
C ALA A 17 4.28 -0.14 11.60
N VAL A 18 3.68 -1.26 11.97
CA VAL A 18 3.31 -2.35 11.07
C VAL A 18 1.81 -2.25 10.83
N ILE A 19 1.44 -1.95 9.59
CA ILE A 19 0.06 -1.73 9.14
C ILE A 19 -0.38 -2.96 8.35
N TYR A 20 -1.48 -3.58 8.74
CA TYR A 20 -2.03 -4.73 8.03
C TYR A 20 -3.15 -4.30 7.08
N GLN A 21 -2.95 -4.47 5.79
CA GLN A 21 -3.94 -4.15 4.76
C GLN A 21 -4.99 -5.24 4.65
N ILE A 22 -6.26 -4.85 4.78
CA ILE A 22 -7.45 -5.66 4.58
C ILE A 22 -8.11 -5.27 3.26
N TYR A 23 -8.34 -6.25 2.39
CA TYR A 23 -9.20 -6.13 1.23
C TYR A 23 -10.59 -6.67 1.63
N PRO A 24 -11.57 -5.81 2.00
CA PRO A 24 -12.79 -6.22 2.71
C PRO A 24 -13.51 -7.37 2.03
N ARG A 25 -13.74 -7.24 0.74
CA ARG A 25 -14.43 -8.20 -0.13
C ARG A 25 -13.89 -9.63 -0.06
N SER A 26 -12.61 -9.79 0.30
CA SER A 26 -11.89 -11.07 0.34
C SER A 26 -11.40 -11.46 1.73
N TYR A 27 -11.81 -10.77 2.80
CA TYR A 27 -11.27 -11.04 4.12
C TYR A 27 -12.06 -12.09 4.88
N GLN A 28 -13.34 -11.84 5.15
CA GLN A 28 -14.29 -12.78 5.76
C GLN A 28 -15.70 -12.38 5.41
N ASP A 29 -16.50 -13.33 4.95
CA ASP A 29 -17.94 -13.20 4.74
C ASP A 29 -18.68 -13.64 6.00
N SER A 30 -19.39 -12.73 6.66
CA SER A 30 -20.15 -13.01 7.89
C SER A 30 -21.62 -13.34 7.62
N ASN A 31 -22.15 -12.90 6.48
CA ASN A 31 -23.59 -13.02 6.15
C ASN A 31 -23.91 -14.18 5.19
N GLY A 32 -22.89 -14.78 4.54
CA GLY A 32 -23.03 -15.93 3.67
C GLY A 32 -23.48 -15.59 2.25
N ASP A 33 -23.15 -14.39 1.74
CA ASP A 33 -23.47 -13.98 0.36
C ASP A 33 -22.34 -14.19 -0.64
N GLY A 34 -21.16 -14.59 -0.17
CA GLY A 34 -19.96 -14.83 -0.98
C GLY A 34 -19.01 -13.65 -1.07
N VAL A 35 -19.31 -12.52 -0.44
CA VAL A 35 -18.50 -11.31 -0.39
C VAL A 35 -18.12 -11.02 1.07
N GLY A 36 -16.87 -10.72 1.33
CA GLY A 36 -16.44 -10.31 2.67
C GLY A 36 -17.00 -8.95 3.06
N ASP A 37 -17.22 -8.75 4.36
CA ASP A 37 -17.92 -7.59 4.90
C ASP A 37 -17.27 -7.05 6.19
N LEU A 38 -17.79 -5.93 6.71
CA LEU A 38 -17.26 -5.25 7.90
C LEU A 38 -17.40 -6.10 9.17
N LEU A 39 -18.48 -6.85 9.33
CA LEU A 39 -18.65 -7.74 10.48
C LEU A 39 -17.70 -8.93 10.40
N GLY A 40 -17.43 -9.45 9.20
CA GLY A 40 -16.37 -10.44 8.97
C GLY A 40 -14.99 -9.91 9.36
N ILE A 41 -14.71 -8.63 9.10
CA ILE A 41 -13.49 -8.00 9.62
C ILE A 41 -13.48 -8.05 11.14
N VAL A 42 -14.57 -7.65 11.81
CA VAL A 42 -14.69 -7.71 13.29
C VAL A 42 -14.35 -9.10 13.82
N GLU A 43 -14.88 -10.16 13.20
CA GLU A 43 -14.63 -11.54 13.61
C GLU A 43 -13.15 -11.92 13.55
N ARG A 44 -12.39 -11.35 12.59
CA ARG A 44 -10.99 -11.71 12.29
C ARG A 44 -9.95 -10.72 12.80
N LEU A 45 -10.34 -9.59 13.42
CA LEU A 45 -9.40 -8.66 14.06
C LEU A 45 -8.46 -9.32 15.10
N PRO A 46 -8.89 -10.33 15.88
CA PRO A 46 -7.98 -11.04 16.79
C PRO A 46 -6.77 -11.68 16.09
N HIS A 47 -6.92 -12.16 14.85
CA HIS A 47 -5.80 -12.68 14.06
C HIS A 47 -4.73 -11.60 13.83
N ILE A 48 -5.15 -10.42 13.37
CA ILE A 48 -4.25 -9.29 13.12
C ILE A 48 -3.56 -8.81 14.40
N ALA A 49 -4.32 -8.70 15.49
CA ALA A 49 -3.76 -8.36 16.79
C ALA A 49 -2.72 -9.41 17.26
N SER A 50 -2.96 -10.70 16.99
CA SER A 50 -2.04 -11.79 17.32
C SER A 50 -0.75 -11.79 16.49
N LEU A 51 -0.75 -11.15 15.32
CA LEU A 51 0.47 -10.90 14.54
C LEU A 51 1.36 -9.84 15.20
N GLY A 52 0.76 -8.96 16.01
CA GLY A 52 1.43 -7.81 16.59
C GLY A 52 1.42 -6.56 15.71
N ALA A 53 0.51 -6.47 14.73
CA ALA A 53 0.32 -5.25 13.94
C ALA A 53 -0.09 -4.06 14.84
N ASP A 54 0.28 -2.84 14.44
CA ASP A 54 -0.07 -1.60 15.14
C ASP A 54 -1.37 -0.99 14.61
N ALA A 55 -1.65 -1.23 13.33
CA ALA A 55 -2.81 -0.67 12.65
C ALA A 55 -3.37 -1.63 11.60
N ILE A 56 -4.63 -1.44 11.27
CA ILE A 56 -5.23 -1.97 10.04
C ILE A 56 -5.41 -0.84 9.02
N TRP A 57 -5.29 -1.18 7.73
CA TRP A 57 -5.74 -0.36 6.61
C TRP A 57 -6.83 -1.12 5.87
N ILE A 58 -8.04 -0.57 5.80
CA ILE A 58 -9.18 -1.14 5.11
C ILE A 58 -9.27 -0.49 3.72
N SER A 59 -9.14 -1.30 2.65
CA SER A 59 -9.36 -0.87 1.26
C SER A 59 -10.81 -0.41 1.07
N PRO A 60 -11.17 0.31 -0.03
CA PRO A 60 -12.43 1.05 -0.11
C PRO A 60 -13.67 0.21 0.20
N PHE A 61 -14.53 0.75 1.04
CA PHE A 61 -15.83 0.18 1.42
C PHE A 61 -16.98 1.19 1.32
N PHE A 62 -16.70 2.38 0.79
CA PHE A 62 -17.70 3.44 0.58
C PHE A 62 -18.72 3.03 -0.48
N THR A 63 -19.88 3.71 -0.49
CA THR A 63 -20.90 3.49 -1.50
C THR A 63 -20.32 3.67 -2.90
N SER A 64 -20.45 2.64 -3.72
CA SER A 64 -19.81 2.57 -5.05
C SER A 64 -20.66 1.73 -6.01
N PRO A 65 -20.68 2.06 -7.31
CA PRO A 65 -21.19 1.15 -8.35
C PRO A 65 -20.32 -0.09 -8.57
N MET A 66 -19.16 -0.20 -7.91
CA MET A 66 -18.22 -1.33 -7.95
C MET A 66 -17.65 -1.64 -9.34
N LYS A 67 -17.52 -0.63 -10.21
CA LYS A 67 -16.86 -0.80 -11.51
C LYS A 67 -15.35 -0.99 -11.37
N ASP A 68 -14.77 -0.46 -10.29
CA ASP A 68 -13.39 -0.68 -9.86
C ASP A 68 -13.34 -1.07 -8.37
N PHE A 69 -14.25 -1.94 -7.96
CA PHE A 69 -14.30 -2.58 -6.63
C PHE A 69 -14.22 -1.64 -5.43
N GLY A 70 -14.84 -0.45 -5.54
CA GLY A 70 -14.90 0.55 -4.48
C GLY A 70 -14.02 1.77 -4.73
N TYR A 71 -13.06 1.71 -5.67
CA TYR A 71 -12.27 2.87 -6.07
C TYR A 71 -13.06 3.87 -6.94
N ASP A 72 -14.27 3.55 -7.36
CA ASP A 72 -15.24 4.44 -8.01
C ASP A 72 -16.31 4.89 -7.00
N VAL A 73 -15.96 5.81 -6.12
CA VAL A 73 -16.80 6.27 -4.99
C VAL A 73 -17.97 7.11 -5.48
N SER A 74 -19.20 6.76 -5.06
CA SER A 74 -20.42 7.53 -5.33
C SER A 74 -20.98 8.27 -4.11
N ASP A 75 -20.59 7.87 -2.88
CA ASP A 75 -20.82 8.61 -1.64
C ASP A 75 -19.65 8.32 -0.69
N TYR A 76 -18.93 9.38 -0.30
CA TYR A 76 -17.78 9.30 0.60
C TYR A 76 -18.13 9.11 2.07
N CYS A 77 -19.37 9.39 2.47
CA CYS A 77 -19.77 9.47 3.87
C CYS A 77 -20.69 8.32 4.28
N ASP A 78 -20.83 7.29 3.45
CA ASP A 78 -21.62 6.11 3.76
C ASP A 78 -20.90 4.82 3.38
N VAL A 79 -21.34 3.70 3.95
CA VAL A 79 -20.83 2.36 3.66
C VAL A 79 -21.67 1.74 2.55
N ASP A 80 -21.02 1.09 1.58
CA ASP A 80 -21.75 0.33 0.57
C ASP A 80 -22.51 -0.83 1.23
N PRO A 81 -23.82 -1.03 0.89
CA PRO A 81 -24.62 -2.08 1.49
C PRO A 81 -24.06 -3.49 1.37
N ILE A 82 -23.18 -3.77 0.41
CA ILE A 82 -22.53 -5.08 0.28
C ILE A 82 -21.51 -5.34 1.41
N PHE A 83 -21.01 -4.28 2.05
CA PHE A 83 -20.07 -4.38 3.16
C PHE A 83 -20.73 -4.17 4.53
N GLY A 84 -21.98 -3.67 4.56
CA GLY A 84 -22.71 -3.42 5.81
C GLY A 84 -23.19 -1.99 5.93
N THR A 85 -23.11 -1.46 7.14
CA THR A 85 -23.61 -0.13 7.51
C THR A 85 -22.56 0.69 8.26
N LEU A 86 -22.82 2.00 8.42
CA LEU A 86 -22.01 2.86 9.30
C LEU A 86 -21.96 2.32 10.76
N GLY A 87 -23.03 1.65 11.23
CA GLY A 87 -23.06 1.03 12.55
C GLY A 87 -22.12 -0.18 12.66
N ASP A 88 -21.96 -0.95 11.57
CA ASP A 88 -21.01 -2.06 11.51
C ASP A 88 -19.58 -1.53 11.47
N PHE A 89 -19.34 -0.43 10.77
CA PHE A 89 -18.05 0.25 10.80
C PHE A 89 -17.70 0.76 12.21
N ASP A 90 -18.66 1.31 12.96
CA ASP A 90 -18.45 1.67 14.37
C ASP A 90 -18.02 0.48 15.22
N GLN A 91 -18.51 -0.72 14.92
CA GLN A 91 -18.08 -1.95 15.60
C GLN A 91 -16.63 -2.31 15.22
N VAL A 92 -16.23 -2.12 13.95
CA VAL A 92 -14.81 -2.30 13.54
C VAL A 92 -13.91 -1.38 14.36
N ILE A 93 -14.23 -0.08 14.43
CA ILE A 93 -13.45 0.91 15.22
C ILE A 93 -13.37 0.47 16.70
N ALA A 94 -14.51 0.17 17.32
CA ALA A 94 -14.56 -0.17 18.74
C ALA A 94 -13.76 -1.45 19.06
N THR A 95 -13.87 -2.47 18.21
CA THR A 95 -13.17 -3.75 18.38
C THR A 95 -11.68 -3.61 18.15
N ALA A 96 -11.28 -2.93 17.06
CA ALA A 96 -9.87 -2.66 16.77
C ALA A 96 -9.19 -1.89 17.91
N HIS A 97 -9.81 -0.81 18.40
CA HIS A 97 -9.29 -0.04 19.52
C HIS A 97 -9.22 -0.85 20.82
N THR A 98 -10.15 -1.77 21.06
CA THR A 98 -10.11 -2.68 22.22
C THR A 98 -8.92 -3.63 22.15
N LEU A 99 -8.56 -4.05 20.95
CA LEU A 99 -7.41 -4.92 20.68
C LEU A 99 -6.08 -4.14 20.57
N GLY A 100 -6.10 -2.81 20.71
CA GLY A 100 -4.91 -1.95 20.61
C GLY A 100 -4.52 -1.58 19.19
N LEU A 101 -5.36 -1.92 18.20
CA LEU A 101 -5.11 -1.61 16.78
C LEU A 101 -5.64 -0.21 16.43
N LYS A 102 -4.87 0.55 15.69
CA LYS A 102 -5.31 1.76 15.01
C LYS A 102 -6.08 1.41 13.74
N VAL A 103 -7.01 2.27 13.31
CA VAL A 103 -7.80 2.04 12.09
C VAL A 103 -7.50 3.14 11.07
N MET A 104 -6.97 2.72 9.94
CA MET A 104 -6.81 3.55 8.74
C MET A 104 -7.80 3.08 7.68
N ILE A 105 -8.35 4.03 6.92
CA ILE A 105 -9.24 3.72 5.78
C ILE A 105 -8.65 4.27 4.50
N ASP A 106 -9.00 3.62 3.39
CA ASP A 106 -8.62 4.10 2.06
C ASP A 106 -9.45 5.33 1.68
N LEU A 107 -8.81 6.32 1.10
CA LEU A 107 -9.44 7.57 0.73
C LEU A 107 -9.07 7.94 -0.70
N VAL A 108 -10.02 7.75 -1.61
CA VAL A 108 -9.87 8.00 -3.04
C VAL A 108 -10.27 9.45 -3.33
N LEU A 109 -9.31 10.37 -3.35
CA LEU A 109 -9.58 11.80 -3.51
C LEU A 109 -9.37 12.32 -4.94
N SER A 110 -8.62 11.61 -5.79
CA SER A 110 -8.28 12.08 -7.14
C SER A 110 -9.49 12.14 -8.08
N HIS A 111 -10.46 11.26 -7.89
CA HIS A 111 -11.63 11.10 -8.77
C HIS A 111 -12.86 10.60 -8.00
N THR A 112 -14.00 10.60 -8.64
CA THR A 112 -15.24 9.99 -8.13
C THR A 112 -15.77 8.97 -9.13
N SER A 113 -16.82 8.24 -8.76
CA SER A 113 -17.67 7.56 -9.74
C SER A 113 -18.38 8.58 -10.65
N ASP A 114 -18.67 8.19 -11.89
CA ASP A 114 -19.58 8.91 -12.79
C ASP A 114 -21.03 8.97 -12.25
N GLN A 115 -21.32 8.20 -11.19
CA GLN A 115 -22.61 8.21 -10.48
C GLN A 115 -22.62 9.12 -9.25
N HIS A 116 -21.48 9.68 -8.85
CA HIS A 116 -21.42 10.63 -7.75
C HIS A 116 -22.31 11.85 -8.01
N PRO A 117 -23.09 12.34 -7.02
CA PRO A 117 -23.95 13.53 -7.20
C PRO A 117 -23.20 14.76 -7.74
N TRP A 118 -21.94 14.96 -7.32
CA TRP A 118 -21.11 16.08 -7.79
C TRP A 118 -20.87 16.00 -9.31
N PHE A 119 -20.54 14.81 -9.84
CA PHE A 119 -20.31 14.65 -11.26
C PHE A 119 -21.61 14.79 -12.07
N ARG A 120 -22.70 14.20 -11.58
CA ARG A 120 -24.02 14.32 -12.24
C ARG A 120 -24.47 15.78 -12.37
N GLU A 121 -24.24 16.60 -11.30
CA GLU A 121 -24.52 18.03 -11.33
C GLU A 121 -23.55 18.75 -12.27
N SER A 122 -22.24 18.53 -12.15
CA SER A 122 -21.21 19.14 -13.02
C SER A 122 -21.47 18.86 -14.50
N ARG A 123 -21.87 17.63 -14.82
CA ARG A 123 -22.16 17.15 -16.17
C ARG A 123 -23.42 17.76 -16.78
N ALA A 124 -24.36 18.26 -15.98
CA ALA A 124 -25.66 18.69 -16.44
C ALA A 124 -25.59 19.85 -17.45
N ASN A 125 -24.72 20.81 -17.22
CA ASN A 125 -24.43 21.96 -18.10
C ASN A 125 -23.15 22.68 -17.66
N ARG A 126 -22.79 23.78 -18.35
CA ARG A 126 -21.57 24.57 -18.05
C ARG A 126 -21.74 25.64 -16.98
N ASP A 127 -22.97 25.93 -16.54
CA ASP A 127 -23.32 27.10 -15.71
C ASP A 127 -23.84 26.72 -14.31
N ASN A 128 -23.79 25.43 -13.91
CA ASN A 128 -24.22 24.99 -12.59
C ASN A 128 -23.14 25.24 -11.52
N PRO A 129 -23.50 25.23 -10.22
CA PRO A 129 -22.55 25.48 -9.12
C PRO A 129 -21.34 24.54 -9.10
N LYS A 130 -21.46 23.32 -9.66
CA LYS A 130 -20.37 22.34 -9.72
C LYS A 130 -19.77 22.21 -11.12
N ALA A 131 -20.05 23.13 -12.02
CA ALA A 131 -19.57 23.06 -13.40
C ALA A 131 -18.05 22.90 -13.52
N ASP A 132 -17.27 23.45 -12.57
CA ASP A 132 -15.81 23.44 -12.50
C ASP A 132 -15.25 22.50 -11.42
N TRP A 133 -16.06 21.56 -10.92
CA TRP A 133 -15.63 20.60 -9.90
C TRP A 133 -14.82 19.43 -10.45
N PHE A 134 -14.90 19.19 -11.75
CA PHE A 134 -14.16 18.16 -12.47
C PHE A 134 -13.30 18.81 -13.55
N VAL A 135 -12.30 18.10 -14.04
CA VAL A 135 -11.42 18.61 -15.08
C VAL A 135 -12.10 18.46 -16.44
N TRP A 136 -12.64 19.55 -16.95
CA TRP A 136 -13.28 19.65 -18.25
C TRP A 136 -12.44 20.45 -19.24
N ALA A 137 -12.48 20.09 -20.50
CA ALA A 137 -11.80 20.82 -21.57
C ALA A 137 -12.63 20.85 -22.86
N ASP A 138 -12.57 21.97 -23.58
CA ASP A 138 -13.12 22.05 -24.92
C ASP A 138 -12.31 21.20 -25.91
N PRO A 139 -12.94 20.64 -26.95
CA PRO A 139 -12.23 19.95 -28.02
C PRO A 139 -11.30 20.91 -28.77
N LYS A 140 -10.25 20.37 -29.40
CA LYS A 140 -9.51 21.08 -30.43
C LYS A 140 -10.42 21.45 -31.62
N PRO A 141 -10.01 22.38 -32.52
CA PRO A 141 -10.82 22.77 -33.67
C PRO A 141 -11.21 21.62 -34.62
N ASP A 142 -10.45 20.53 -34.60
CA ASP A 142 -10.72 19.30 -35.37
C ASP A 142 -11.60 18.28 -34.60
N GLY A 143 -12.06 18.63 -33.41
CA GLY A 143 -12.90 17.76 -32.56
C GLY A 143 -12.13 16.77 -31.70
N THR A 144 -10.80 16.71 -31.80
CA THR A 144 -9.98 15.78 -31.01
C THR A 144 -9.83 16.24 -29.54
N PRO A 145 -9.37 15.34 -28.61
CA PRO A 145 -9.09 15.68 -27.22
C PRO A 145 -8.10 16.83 -27.06
N PRO A 146 -8.12 17.55 -25.92
CA PRO A 146 -7.29 18.73 -25.71
C PRO A 146 -5.78 18.45 -25.75
N ASN A 147 -5.35 17.25 -25.39
CA ASN A 147 -3.96 16.81 -25.40
C ASN A 147 -3.82 15.29 -25.56
N ASN A 148 -2.59 14.79 -25.43
CA ASN A 148 -2.23 13.39 -25.68
C ASN A 148 -2.22 12.50 -24.43
N TRP A 149 -2.78 12.92 -23.30
CA TRP A 149 -2.70 12.15 -22.08
C TRP A 149 -3.39 10.80 -22.18
N LEU A 150 -2.77 9.77 -21.57
CA LEU A 150 -3.25 8.40 -21.58
C LEU A 150 -3.74 7.98 -20.20
N SER A 151 -4.77 7.15 -20.19
CA SER A 151 -5.29 6.50 -18.98
C SER A 151 -4.42 5.30 -18.58
N ILE A 152 -4.27 5.06 -17.27
CA ILE A 152 -3.59 3.86 -16.74
C ILE A 152 -4.32 2.59 -17.20
N PHE A 153 -5.64 2.62 -17.31
CA PHE A 153 -6.43 1.45 -17.75
C PHE A 153 -6.55 1.33 -19.27
N GLY A 154 -5.76 2.09 -20.01
CA GLY A 154 -5.66 2.03 -21.46
C GLY A 154 -6.43 3.14 -22.17
N GLY A 155 -6.00 3.46 -23.37
CA GLY A 155 -6.61 4.47 -24.23
C GLY A 155 -6.36 5.92 -23.80
N SER A 156 -7.17 6.85 -24.34
CA SER A 156 -7.11 8.27 -24.01
C SER A 156 -7.57 8.52 -22.58
N ALA A 157 -6.94 9.46 -21.87
CA ALA A 157 -7.43 9.95 -20.59
C ALA A 157 -8.62 10.92 -20.71
N TRP A 158 -9.14 11.13 -21.90
CA TRP A 158 -10.22 12.07 -22.18
C TRP A 158 -11.45 11.39 -22.76
N GLN A 159 -12.60 11.58 -22.12
CA GLN A 159 -13.90 11.09 -22.59
C GLN A 159 -14.80 12.24 -23.00
N TRP A 160 -15.37 12.15 -24.23
CA TRP A 160 -16.34 13.11 -24.74
C TRP A 160 -17.68 13.01 -24.03
N ASP A 161 -18.18 14.15 -23.56
CA ASP A 161 -19.55 14.27 -23.04
C ASP A 161 -20.42 15.12 -23.96
N GLY A 162 -21.40 14.48 -24.60
CA GLY A 162 -22.31 15.13 -25.55
C GLY A 162 -23.31 16.10 -24.92
N ARG A 163 -23.52 16.10 -23.59
CA ARG A 163 -24.37 17.08 -22.89
C ARG A 163 -23.67 18.40 -22.71
N ARG A 164 -22.40 18.32 -22.27
CA ARG A 164 -21.56 19.50 -22.08
C ARG A 164 -20.89 19.98 -23.37
N MET A 165 -20.78 19.11 -24.37
CA MET A 165 -19.95 19.35 -25.55
C MET A 165 -18.52 19.67 -25.15
N GLN A 166 -17.98 18.87 -24.21
CA GLN A 166 -16.61 18.95 -23.67
C GLN A 166 -16.07 17.55 -23.41
N TYR A 167 -14.75 17.44 -23.28
CA TYR A 167 -14.08 16.28 -22.74
C TYR A 167 -13.92 16.43 -21.23
N TYR A 168 -14.07 15.33 -20.46
CA TYR A 168 -13.63 15.25 -19.09
C TYR A 168 -12.41 14.34 -18.97
N LEU A 169 -11.53 14.65 -17.99
CA LEU A 169 -10.35 13.85 -17.67
C LEU A 169 -10.75 12.63 -16.86
N HIS A 170 -10.11 11.48 -17.14
CA HIS A 170 -10.12 10.28 -16.32
C HIS A 170 -8.75 9.59 -16.39
N ASN A 171 -7.99 9.59 -15.31
CA ASN A 171 -6.69 8.91 -15.28
C ASN A 171 -6.84 7.37 -15.19
N PHE A 172 -8.03 6.88 -14.79
CA PHE A 172 -8.38 5.48 -14.64
C PHE A 172 -9.54 5.11 -15.58
N LEU A 173 -10.58 4.44 -15.09
CA LEU A 173 -11.73 4.09 -15.94
C LEU A 173 -12.46 5.36 -16.45
N VAL A 174 -13.09 5.24 -17.60
CA VAL A 174 -14.00 6.28 -18.14
C VAL A 174 -15.07 6.66 -17.11
N SER A 175 -15.47 5.73 -16.25
CA SER A 175 -16.44 5.94 -15.17
C SER A 175 -15.84 6.57 -13.90
N GLN A 176 -14.56 6.96 -13.91
CA GLN A 176 -13.85 7.59 -12.79
C GLN A 176 -13.37 9.00 -13.18
N PRO A 177 -14.28 10.00 -13.34
CA PRO A 177 -13.92 11.36 -13.71
C PRO A 177 -13.06 12.02 -12.62
N ASP A 178 -11.98 12.67 -13.03
CA ASP A 178 -11.03 13.35 -12.13
C ASP A 178 -11.59 14.65 -11.60
N LEU A 179 -11.43 14.86 -10.29
CA LEU A 179 -11.79 16.08 -9.59
C LEU A 179 -10.81 17.22 -9.93
N ASN A 180 -11.32 18.43 -10.01
CA ASN A 180 -10.53 19.62 -10.28
C ASN A 180 -9.96 20.21 -8.98
N PHE A 181 -8.79 19.75 -8.56
CA PHE A 181 -8.11 20.27 -7.36
C PHE A 181 -7.65 21.74 -7.47
N HIS A 182 -7.65 22.32 -8.67
CA HIS A 182 -7.43 23.78 -8.79
C HIS A 182 -8.61 24.61 -8.27
N ASN A 183 -9.78 23.96 -8.08
CA ASN A 183 -10.95 24.59 -7.46
C ASN A 183 -10.86 24.45 -5.92
N PRO A 184 -10.82 25.55 -5.15
CA PRO A 184 -10.74 25.48 -3.70
C PRO A 184 -11.98 24.87 -3.02
N ASP A 185 -13.15 24.97 -3.64
CA ASP A 185 -14.39 24.38 -3.10
C ASP A 185 -14.33 22.85 -3.14
N VAL A 186 -13.69 22.26 -4.16
CA VAL A 186 -13.42 20.83 -4.24
C VAL A 186 -12.48 20.41 -3.10
N GLN A 187 -11.39 21.15 -2.89
CA GLN A 187 -10.45 20.85 -1.80
C GLN A 187 -11.17 20.87 -0.44
N GLU A 188 -11.99 21.89 -0.17
CA GLU A 188 -12.70 22.01 1.11
C GLU A 188 -13.74 20.91 1.28
N ALA A 189 -14.51 20.58 0.24
CA ALA A 189 -15.48 19.48 0.29
C ALA A 189 -14.81 18.13 0.63
N LEU A 190 -13.62 17.88 0.08
CA LEU A 190 -12.85 16.67 0.39
C LEU A 190 -12.28 16.72 1.83
N LEU A 191 -11.86 17.87 2.32
CA LEU A 191 -11.43 18.03 3.71
C LEU A 191 -12.58 17.84 4.71
N GLU A 192 -13.82 18.17 4.35
CA GLU A 192 -15.01 17.84 5.16
C GLU A 192 -15.25 16.32 5.23
N VAL A 193 -15.03 15.58 4.13
CA VAL A 193 -15.06 14.10 4.16
C VAL A 193 -14.02 13.55 5.13
N VAL A 194 -12.80 14.11 5.14
CA VAL A 194 -11.75 13.73 6.09
C VAL A 194 -12.20 13.95 7.54
N ARG A 195 -12.79 15.13 7.86
CA ARG A 195 -13.31 15.44 9.20
C ARG A 195 -14.42 14.47 9.62
N PHE A 196 -15.34 14.13 8.71
CA PHE A 196 -16.43 13.18 8.97
C PHE A 196 -15.91 11.84 9.52
N TRP A 197 -14.87 11.28 8.88
CA TRP A 197 -14.30 9.99 9.29
C TRP A 197 -13.43 10.12 10.54
N LEU A 198 -12.71 11.22 10.72
CA LEU A 198 -11.96 11.49 11.95
C LEU A 198 -12.88 11.63 13.16
N ASP A 199 -14.00 12.36 13.03
CA ASP A 199 -15.00 12.50 14.08
C ASP A 199 -15.65 11.16 14.43
N ARG A 200 -15.70 10.21 13.48
CA ARG A 200 -16.18 8.84 13.67
C ARG A 200 -15.15 7.94 14.35
N GLY A 201 -13.91 8.37 14.50
CA GLY A 201 -12.88 7.65 15.26
C GLY A 201 -11.82 6.94 14.42
N VAL A 202 -11.72 7.25 13.13
CA VAL A 202 -10.62 6.81 12.27
C VAL A 202 -9.31 7.42 12.75
N ASP A 203 -8.26 6.63 12.83
CA ASP A 203 -6.92 7.06 13.27
C ASP A 203 -6.03 7.50 12.12
N GLY A 204 -6.43 7.27 10.87
CA GLY A 204 -5.63 7.66 9.72
C GLY A 204 -6.21 7.26 8.37
N PHE A 205 -5.48 7.62 7.33
CA PHE A 205 -5.89 7.39 5.94
C PHE A 205 -4.76 6.82 5.10
N ARG A 206 -5.12 5.93 4.18
CA ARG A 206 -4.31 5.67 3.00
C ARG A 206 -4.86 6.54 1.88
N LEU A 207 -4.03 7.39 1.31
CA LEU A 207 -4.40 8.27 0.21
C LEU A 207 -4.09 7.58 -1.12
N ASP A 208 -5.14 7.22 -1.82
CA ASP A 208 -5.06 6.63 -3.15
C ASP A 208 -4.45 7.61 -4.14
N THR A 209 -3.49 7.15 -4.92
CA THR A 209 -2.89 7.89 -6.04
C THR A 209 -2.61 9.37 -5.74
N ILE A 210 -1.97 9.62 -4.59
CA ILE A 210 -1.78 10.97 -4.03
C ILE A 210 -1.09 11.95 -4.98
N ASN A 211 -0.33 11.47 -5.95
CA ASN A 211 0.38 12.28 -6.93
C ASN A 211 -0.45 12.63 -8.18
N PHE A 212 -1.72 12.19 -8.25
CA PHE A 212 -2.64 12.48 -9.35
C PHE A 212 -3.62 13.63 -9.07
N TYR A 213 -3.61 14.23 -7.87
CA TYR A 213 -4.60 15.23 -7.48
C TYR A 213 -4.59 16.48 -8.38
N PHE A 214 -3.44 16.90 -8.87
CA PHE A 214 -3.31 18.05 -9.75
C PHE A 214 -2.74 17.66 -11.10
N ALA A 215 -3.43 18.04 -12.16
CA ALA A 215 -2.92 18.04 -13.53
C ALA A 215 -2.48 19.44 -13.96
N ASP A 216 -1.64 19.53 -14.99
CA ASP A 216 -1.20 20.83 -15.55
C ASP A 216 -2.38 21.65 -16.03
N LYS A 217 -2.59 22.80 -15.43
CA LYS A 217 -3.68 23.74 -15.76
C LYS A 217 -3.66 24.22 -17.22
N LYS A 218 -2.50 24.15 -17.87
CA LYS A 218 -2.34 24.53 -19.29
C LYS A 218 -2.63 23.38 -20.26
N LEU A 219 -2.88 22.18 -19.75
CA LEU A 219 -3.19 20.98 -20.52
C LEU A 219 -2.13 20.67 -21.61
N ARG A 220 -0.85 20.87 -21.31
CA ARG A 220 0.25 20.58 -22.24
C ARG A 220 0.38 19.09 -22.50
N ASP A 221 0.80 18.73 -23.71
CA ASP A 221 1.09 17.35 -24.07
C ASP A 221 2.22 16.76 -23.22
N ASN A 222 2.07 15.50 -22.80
CA ASN A 222 3.16 14.74 -22.21
C ASN A 222 4.20 14.37 -23.27
N PRO A 223 5.50 14.51 -22.98
CA PRO A 223 6.57 14.05 -23.88
C PRO A 223 6.54 12.52 -24.05
N ALA A 224 7.06 12.04 -25.18
CA ALA A 224 7.32 10.62 -25.34
C ALA A 224 8.48 10.18 -24.47
N LEU A 225 8.33 9.04 -23.79
CA LEU A 225 9.41 8.42 -23.03
C LEU A 225 10.30 7.59 -23.97
N PRO A 226 11.64 7.83 -24.00
CA PRO A 226 12.55 7.03 -24.79
C PRO A 226 12.46 5.54 -24.46
N PRO A 227 12.59 4.62 -25.43
CA PRO A 227 12.42 3.18 -25.22
C PRO A 227 13.24 2.61 -24.06
N GLU A 228 14.48 3.08 -23.90
CA GLU A 228 15.41 2.63 -22.85
C GLU A 228 14.99 3.04 -21.41
N LYS A 229 14.03 3.96 -21.28
CA LYS A 229 13.49 4.39 -19.99
C LYS A 229 12.13 3.77 -19.68
N ARG A 230 11.54 3.06 -20.64
CA ARG A 230 10.24 2.41 -20.45
C ARG A 230 10.37 1.22 -19.51
N ASN A 231 9.44 1.07 -18.61
CA ASN A 231 9.34 -0.07 -17.70
C ASN A 231 7.88 -0.38 -17.39
N ASP A 232 7.63 -1.50 -16.77
CA ASP A 232 6.30 -2.02 -16.43
C ASP A 232 5.96 -1.90 -14.92
N THR A 233 6.59 -0.96 -14.24
CA THR A 233 6.39 -0.76 -12.79
C THR A 233 4.97 -0.30 -12.44
N ILE A 234 4.35 0.56 -13.28
CA ILE A 234 3.04 1.16 -13.01
C ILE A 234 1.92 0.54 -13.86
N ALA A 235 2.23 0.13 -15.08
CA ALA A 235 1.26 -0.46 -15.99
C ALA A 235 1.94 -1.64 -16.73
N PRO A 236 1.17 -2.64 -17.21
CA PRO A 236 1.74 -3.78 -17.91
C PRO A 236 2.51 -3.34 -19.16
N ALA A 237 3.54 -4.10 -19.54
CA ALA A 237 4.46 -3.76 -20.62
C ALA A 237 3.77 -3.42 -21.96
N VAL A 238 2.62 -4.05 -22.23
CA VAL A 238 1.80 -3.83 -23.44
C VAL A 238 1.01 -2.51 -23.42
N ASN A 239 0.93 -1.84 -22.27
CA ASN A 239 0.14 -0.62 -22.13
C ASN A 239 0.92 0.60 -22.63
N PRO A 240 0.41 1.35 -23.64
CA PRO A 240 1.03 2.57 -24.13
C PRO A 240 1.23 3.67 -23.07
N TYR A 241 0.55 3.59 -21.92
CA TYR A 241 0.79 4.48 -20.79
C TYR A 241 2.28 4.57 -20.45
N ASN A 242 3.01 3.46 -20.49
CA ASN A 242 4.45 3.40 -20.22
C ASN A 242 5.33 4.09 -21.28
N TRP A 243 4.75 4.62 -22.35
CA TRP A 243 5.49 5.28 -23.45
C TRP A 243 5.53 6.80 -23.31
N GLN A 244 4.83 7.36 -22.31
CA GLN A 244 4.81 8.79 -22.02
C GLN A 244 5.53 9.12 -20.72
N GLU A 245 6.19 10.26 -20.68
CA GLU A 245 6.68 10.88 -19.46
C GLU A 245 5.55 11.75 -18.86
N HIS A 246 4.92 11.28 -17.81
CA HIS A 246 3.70 11.87 -17.23
C HIS A 246 3.99 13.11 -16.37
N ILE A 247 4.66 14.11 -16.93
CA ILE A 247 5.06 15.35 -16.20
C ILE A 247 3.95 16.40 -16.18
N HIS A 248 2.91 16.24 -16.98
CA HIS A 248 1.81 17.19 -17.05
C HIS A 248 0.47 16.60 -16.57
N SER A 249 0.26 15.29 -16.69
CA SER A 249 -0.97 14.65 -16.25
C SER A 249 -1.03 14.38 -14.74
N LYS A 250 0.11 14.44 -14.04
CA LYS A 250 0.24 14.23 -12.60
C LYS A 250 1.48 14.94 -12.04
N ASN A 251 1.81 14.76 -10.76
CA ASN A 251 3.04 15.24 -10.09
C ASN A 251 3.19 16.76 -10.07
N GLN A 252 2.09 17.53 -10.10
CA GLN A 252 2.18 18.99 -10.06
C GLN A 252 2.53 19.49 -8.66
N SER A 253 3.34 20.57 -8.59
CA SER A 253 3.84 21.14 -7.33
C SER A 253 2.74 21.72 -6.43
N GLU A 254 1.62 22.12 -6.99
CA GLU A 254 0.45 22.64 -6.25
C GLU A 254 -0.10 21.61 -5.25
N ASN A 255 0.18 20.33 -5.46
CA ASN A 255 -0.21 19.28 -4.54
C ASN A 255 0.40 19.45 -3.15
N LEU A 256 1.62 19.98 -3.04
CA LEU A 256 2.28 20.21 -1.76
C LEU A 256 1.46 21.14 -0.84
N ASP A 257 0.82 22.16 -1.40
CA ASP A 257 -0.01 23.09 -0.62
C ASP A 257 -1.30 22.42 -0.13
N PHE A 258 -1.90 21.55 -0.95
CA PHE A 258 -3.05 20.74 -0.53
C PHE A 258 -2.66 19.76 0.58
N LEU A 259 -1.52 19.08 0.46
CA LEU A 259 -1.04 18.14 1.48
C LEU A 259 -0.79 18.83 2.84
N LYS A 260 -0.36 20.08 2.85
CA LYS A 260 -0.25 20.88 4.08
C LYS A 260 -1.62 21.18 4.71
N LYS A 261 -2.61 21.53 3.89
CA LYS A 261 -4.00 21.71 4.36
C LYS A 261 -4.56 20.41 4.92
N PHE A 262 -4.34 19.31 4.22
CA PHE A 262 -4.75 17.97 4.65
C PHE A 262 -4.10 17.62 6.00
N ARG A 263 -2.77 17.82 6.14
CA ARG A 263 -2.05 17.60 7.39
C ARG A 263 -2.62 18.40 8.55
N ALA A 264 -2.95 19.67 8.34
CA ALA A 264 -3.53 20.53 9.36
C ALA A 264 -4.89 20.01 9.89
N VAL A 265 -5.66 19.29 9.05
CA VAL A 265 -6.90 18.62 9.48
C VAL A 265 -6.61 17.40 10.35
N LEU A 266 -5.53 16.66 10.10
CA LEU A 266 -5.17 15.47 10.87
C LEU A 266 -4.62 15.78 12.27
N GLU A 267 -3.90 16.89 12.43
CA GLU A 267 -3.15 17.18 13.65
C GLU A 267 -3.99 17.18 14.94
N PRO A 268 -5.19 17.80 14.98
CA PRO A 268 -6.02 17.80 16.19
C PRO A 268 -6.45 16.40 16.66
N TYR A 269 -6.45 15.43 15.74
CA TYR A 269 -6.88 14.05 15.99
C TYR A 269 -5.70 13.11 16.29
N ASN A 270 -4.45 13.57 16.17
CA ASN A 270 -3.26 12.73 16.16
C ASN A 270 -3.32 11.62 15.09
N ALA A 271 -4.01 11.89 13.99
CA ALA A 271 -4.17 10.97 12.89
C ALA A 271 -2.96 10.98 11.95
N ALA A 272 -2.75 9.87 11.24
CA ALA A 272 -1.66 9.74 10.31
C ALA A 272 -2.16 9.43 8.90
N ALA A 273 -1.33 9.73 7.89
CA ALA A 273 -1.62 9.35 6.52
C ALA A 273 -0.43 8.63 5.88
N VAL A 274 -0.76 7.65 5.03
CA VAL A 274 0.16 7.01 4.10
C VAL A 274 -0.33 7.27 2.68
N GLY A 275 0.50 7.92 1.85
CA GLY A 275 0.20 8.21 0.45
C GLY A 275 0.75 7.12 -0.48
N GLU A 276 -0.01 6.77 -1.50
CA GLU A 276 0.49 5.96 -2.60
C GLU A 276 1.03 6.84 -3.72
N VAL A 277 2.29 6.62 -4.10
CA VAL A 277 2.94 7.36 -5.19
C VAL A 277 3.13 6.46 -6.40
N GLY A 278 2.26 6.60 -7.39
CA GLY A 278 2.32 5.88 -8.66
C GLY A 278 3.16 6.64 -9.70
N ASP A 279 4.49 6.47 -9.68
CA ASP A 279 5.37 7.05 -10.68
C ASP A 279 6.58 6.14 -10.97
N ALA A 280 6.76 5.78 -12.25
CA ALA A 280 7.79 4.84 -12.68
C ALA A 280 9.20 5.44 -12.75
N GLN A 281 9.32 6.77 -12.77
CA GLN A 281 10.60 7.47 -12.99
C GLN A 281 11.10 8.17 -11.73
N ARG A 282 10.18 8.78 -10.97
CA ARG A 282 10.48 9.68 -9.85
C ARG A 282 9.73 9.30 -8.55
N GLY A 283 9.22 8.06 -8.45
CA GLY A 283 8.38 7.65 -7.31
C GLY A 283 9.04 7.93 -5.96
N LEU A 284 10.31 7.58 -5.81
CA LEU A 284 11.07 7.77 -4.58
C LEU A 284 11.29 9.25 -4.23
N GLU A 285 11.61 10.08 -5.24
CA GLU A 285 11.81 11.52 -5.05
C GLU A 285 10.51 12.22 -4.66
N ILE A 286 9.38 11.86 -5.30
CA ILE A 286 8.06 12.40 -4.98
C ILE A 286 7.63 11.96 -3.57
N MET A 287 7.81 10.68 -3.23
CA MET A 287 7.57 10.19 -1.88
C MET A 287 8.38 10.97 -0.83
N ALA A 288 9.67 11.19 -1.10
CA ALA A 288 10.54 11.95 -0.23
C ALA A 288 10.07 13.41 -0.07
N GLU A 289 9.65 14.06 -1.15
CA GLU A 289 9.12 15.41 -1.16
C GLU A 289 7.81 15.52 -0.34
N TYR A 290 6.91 14.54 -0.46
CA TYR A 290 5.62 14.53 0.23
C TYR A 290 5.73 14.24 1.73
N THR A 291 6.79 13.58 2.18
CA THR A 291 6.96 13.16 3.59
C THR A 291 8.03 13.95 4.36
N SER A 292 8.79 14.81 3.68
CA SER A 292 9.81 15.65 4.31
C SER A 292 9.23 16.92 4.94
N GLY A 293 10.00 17.56 5.83
CA GLY A 293 9.66 18.86 6.45
C GLY A 293 8.59 18.79 7.53
N GLY A 294 7.94 17.65 7.76
CA GLY A 294 7.01 17.42 8.87
C GLY A 294 5.65 18.13 8.78
N ASP A 295 5.35 18.79 7.65
CA ASP A 295 4.15 19.60 7.45
C ASP A 295 3.17 19.05 6.38
N LYS A 296 3.49 17.89 5.82
CA LYS A 296 2.69 17.18 4.80
C LYS A 296 2.27 15.80 5.34
N VAL A 297 2.10 14.80 4.49
CA VAL A 297 1.74 13.46 4.96
C VAL A 297 2.88 12.81 5.74
N GLN A 298 2.53 11.93 6.66
CA GLN A 298 3.52 11.29 7.54
C GLN A 298 4.33 10.23 6.81
N MET A 299 3.69 9.49 5.92
CA MET A 299 4.26 8.35 5.22
C MET A 299 3.81 8.34 3.76
N CYS A 300 4.64 7.78 2.90
CA CYS A 300 4.23 7.34 1.55
C CYS A 300 4.89 6.00 1.24
N TYR A 301 4.29 5.25 0.34
CA TYR A 301 4.98 4.18 -0.37
C TYR A 301 5.05 4.49 -1.86
N ALA A 302 6.12 4.03 -2.46
CA ALA A 302 6.34 4.00 -3.89
C ALA A 302 6.76 2.57 -4.28
N PHE A 303 6.91 2.31 -5.56
CA PHE A 303 6.98 0.94 -6.06
C PHE A 303 8.39 0.31 -6.01
N GLU A 304 9.38 0.95 -5.36
CA GLU A 304 10.77 0.46 -5.34
C GLU A 304 10.95 -0.94 -4.72
N LEU A 305 10.09 -1.35 -3.77
CA LEU A 305 10.10 -2.70 -3.22
C LEU A 305 8.92 -3.56 -3.73
N LEU A 306 8.14 -3.04 -4.68
CA LEU A 306 7.09 -3.76 -5.39
C LEU A 306 7.54 -4.23 -6.79
N GLN A 307 8.85 -4.31 -7.03
CA GLN A 307 9.47 -4.65 -8.31
C GLN A 307 9.06 -6.04 -8.82
N PRO A 308 9.02 -6.27 -10.14
CA PRO A 308 8.67 -7.57 -10.72
C PRO A 308 9.72 -8.67 -10.48
N HIS A 309 10.95 -8.30 -10.12
CA HIS A 309 12.05 -9.21 -9.79
C HIS A 309 12.40 -9.16 -8.31
N PRO A 310 13.03 -10.23 -7.75
CA PRO A 310 13.46 -10.22 -6.36
C PRO A 310 14.38 -9.03 -6.06
N VAL A 311 14.09 -8.32 -4.97
CA VAL A 311 14.89 -7.18 -4.52
C VAL A 311 16.27 -7.67 -4.08
N ALA A 312 17.31 -7.31 -4.82
CA ALA A 312 18.68 -7.66 -4.47
C ALA A 312 19.24 -6.76 -3.36
N ALA A 313 20.34 -7.20 -2.74
CA ALA A 313 21.03 -6.39 -1.73
C ALA A 313 21.48 -5.02 -2.27
N SER A 314 21.90 -4.96 -3.55
CA SER A 314 22.23 -3.72 -4.24
C SER A 314 21.07 -2.76 -4.39
N ASP A 315 19.87 -3.28 -4.68
CA ASP A 315 18.67 -2.48 -4.90
C ASP A 315 18.24 -1.78 -3.61
N VAL A 316 18.29 -2.52 -2.49
CA VAL A 316 18.04 -1.94 -1.16
C VAL A 316 19.01 -0.79 -0.88
N VAL A 317 20.30 -0.97 -1.16
CA VAL A 317 21.32 0.07 -0.97
C VAL A 317 21.06 1.28 -1.85
N GLU A 318 20.70 1.08 -3.11
CA GLU A 318 20.37 2.15 -4.06
C GLU A 318 19.18 2.97 -3.57
N VAL A 319 18.06 2.31 -3.22
CA VAL A 319 16.84 2.95 -2.72
C VAL A 319 17.14 3.86 -1.52
N PHE A 320 17.85 3.35 -0.52
CA PHE A 320 18.16 4.14 0.67
C PHE A 320 19.23 5.22 0.42
N THR A 321 20.12 5.03 -0.52
CA THR A 321 21.09 6.05 -0.94
C THR A 321 20.38 7.22 -1.62
N ARG A 322 19.48 6.93 -2.56
CA ARG A 322 18.64 7.94 -3.24
C ARG A 322 17.74 8.66 -2.22
N LEU A 323 17.05 7.93 -1.36
CA LEU A 323 16.18 8.52 -0.33
C LEU A 323 16.96 9.50 0.58
N LYS A 324 18.13 9.09 1.06
CA LYS A 324 18.99 9.95 1.90
C LYS A 324 19.49 11.19 1.16
N ALA A 325 19.78 11.06 -0.14
CA ALA A 325 20.25 12.18 -0.95
C ALA A 325 19.14 13.19 -1.25
N THR A 326 17.89 12.72 -1.40
CA THR A 326 16.71 13.54 -1.74
C THR A 326 16.16 14.25 -0.49
N ALA A 327 15.82 13.49 0.55
CA ALA A 327 15.30 14.02 1.81
C ALA A 327 15.61 13.05 2.97
N PRO A 328 16.62 13.32 3.78
CA PRO A 328 17.06 12.42 4.85
C PRO A 328 16.03 12.24 5.98
N ASP A 329 15.10 13.19 6.14
CA ASP A 329 14.00 13.16 7.12
C ASP A 329 12.73 12.48 6.59
N ALA A 330 12.64 12.21 5.29
CA ALA A 330 11.50 11.51 4.68
C ALA A 330 11.26 10.15 5.37
N TRP A 331 9.98 9.78 5.50
CA TRP A 331 9.59 8.54 6.16
C TRP A 331 8.81 7.63 5.20
N PRO A 332 9.45 6.58 4.67
CA PRO A 332 8.79 5.61 3.81
C PRO A 332 7.88 4.66 4.59
N CYS A 333 6.89 4.10 3.90
CA CYS A 333 6.15 2.92 4.31
C CYS A 333 6.41 1.81 3.29
N TRP A 334 7.09 0.76 3.68
CA TRP A 334 7.53 -0.30 2.76
C TRP A 334 6.49 -1.41 2.65
N ALA A 335 6.28 -1.91 1.44
CA ALA A 335 5.43 -3.06 1.15
C ALA A 335 6.09 -3.97 0.11
N TYR A 336 5.92 -5.28 0.26
CA TYR A 336 6.28 -6.26 -0.77
C TYR A 336 5.07 -6.72 -1.59
N SER A 337 3.87 -6.56 -1.06
CA SER A 337 2.61 -6.89 -1.72
C SER A 337 1.53 -5.88 -1.36
N ASN A 338 0.54 -5.76 -2.23
CA ASN A 338 -0.72 -5.09 -2.00
C ASN A 338 -1.80 -5.74 -2.89
N HIS A 339 -2.97 -5.14 -2.99
CA HIS A 339 -4.10 -5.63 -3.78
C HIS A 339 -4.00 -5.31 -5.29
N ASP A 340 -2.92 -4.68 -5.75
CA ASP A 340 -2.73 -4.26 -7.14
C ASP A 340 -1.56 -4.95 -7.84
N VAL A 341 -0.75 -5.70 -7.10
CA VAL A 341 0.42 -6.40 -7.66
C VAL A 341 0.39 -7.88 -7.35
N VAL A 342 0.94 -8.68 -8.24
CA VAL A 342 1.16 -10.12 -8.05
C VAL A 342 1.84 -10.35 -6.69
N ARG A 343 1.34 -11.30 -5.90
CA ARG A 343 1.89 -11.63 -4.56
C ARG A 343 3.38 -11.91 -4.63
N HIS A 344 4.16 -11.29 -3.75
CA HIS A 344 5.63 -11.28 -3.84
C HIS A 344 6.25 -12.68 -3.82
N VAL A 345 5.68 -13.65 -3.11
CA VAL A 345 6.19 -15.02 -3.08
C VAL A 345 6.18 -15.66 -4.47
N THR A 346 5.16 -15.39 -5.29
CA THR A 346 5.08 -15.82 -6.69
C THR A 346 5.91 -14.93 -7.59
N ARG A 347 5.75 -13.61 -7.48
CA ARG A 347 6.45 -12.62 -8.32
C ARG A 347 7.97 -12.78 -8.26
N TRP A 348 8.49 -13.15 -7.09
CA TRP A 348 9.93 -13.35 -6.86
C TRP A 348 10.36 -14.81 -6.81
N GLY A 349 9.44 -15.77 -6.95
CA GLY A 349 9.73 -17.21 -6.92
C GLY A 349 10.33 -17.67 -5.58
N LEU A 350 9.83 -17.15 -4.46
CA LEU A 350 10.44 -17.36 -3.15
C LEU A 350 10.13 -18.75 -2.59
N SER A 351 11.18 -19.42 -2.11
CA SER A 351 11.01 -20.51 -1.16
C SER A 351 10.57 -19.98 0.21
N ARG A 352 10.04 -20.85 1.10
CA ARG A 352 9.70 -20.47 2.48
C ARG A 352 10.91 -19.86 3.25
N ALA A 353 12.12 -20.38 3.01
CA ALA A 353 13.34 -19.84 3.63
C ALA A 353 13.66 -18.43 3.11
N ALA A 354 13.53 -18.21 1.80
CA ALA A 354 13.69 -16.90 1.20
C ALA A 354 12.65 -15.92 1.73
N ALA A 355 11.36 -16.29 1.77
CA ALA A 355 10.30 -15.45 2.32
C ALA A 355 10.60 -15.01 3.76
N LYS A 356 11.11 -15.91 4.62
CA LYS A 356 11.53 -15.56 5.98
C LYS A 356 12.68 -14.55 6.00
N ALA A 357 13.68 -14.68 5.12
CA ALA A 357 14.77 -13.72 5.03
C ALA A 357 14.29 -12.32 4.61
N TYR A 358 13.43 -12.24 3.59
CA TYR A 358 12.82 -10.98 3.15
C TYR A 358 11.93 -10.37 4.23
N THR A 359 11.12 -11.15 4.95
CA THR A 359 10.33 -10.67 6.11
C THR A 359 11.25 -10.08 7.18
N THR A 360 12.33 -10.77 7.54
CA THR A 360 13.31 -10.27 8.53
C THR A 360 13.93 -8.95 8.05
N LEU A 361 14.34 -8.87 6.79
CA LEU A 361 14.87 -7.63 6.22
C LEU A 361 13.85 -6.49 6.32
N LEU A 362 12.61 -6.72 5.85
CA LEU A 362 11.54 -5.71 5.87
C LEU A 362 11.32 -5.13 7.28
N MET A 363 11.27 -6.00 8.30
CA MET A 363 11.10 -5.59 9.69
C MET A 363 12.29 -4.84 10.27
N CYS A 364 13.47 -4.93 9.64
CA CYS A 364 14.69 -4.22 10.08
C CYS A 364 14.93 -2.90 9.33
N LEU A 365 14.27 -2.65 8.18
CA LEU A 365 14.44 -1.42 7.42
C LEU A 365 13.91 -0.20 8.18
N ARG A 366 14.48 0.99 7.88
CA ARG A 366 13.96 2.28 8.36
C ARG A 366 12.70 2.62 7.60
N GLY A 367 11.64 2.94 8.33
CA GLY A 367 10.32 3.27 7.80
C GLY A 367 9.22 2.51 8.55
N SER A 368 7.99 2.71 8.14
CA SER A 368 6.85 1.89 8.53
C SER A 368 6.67 0.74 7.52
N VAL A 369 5.80 -0.20 7.81
CA VAL A 369 5.61 -1.39 6.98
C VAL A 369 4.12 -1.59 6.72
N CYS A 370 3.74 -1.86 5.47
CA CYS A 370 2.43 -2.41 5.11
C CYS A 370 2.58 -3.90 4.78
N LEU A 371 1.72 -4.71 5.40
CA LEU A 371 1.58 -6.14 5.10
C LEU A 371 0.21 -6.35 4.46
N TYR A 372 0.18 -7.02 3.34
CA TYR A 372 -1.08 -7.36 2.67
C TYR A 372 -1.65 -8.67 3.21
N GLN A 373 -2.97 -8.75 3.40
CA GLN A 373 -3.66 -9.97 3.86
C GLN A 373 -3.20 -11.22 3.11
N GLY A 374 -2.86 -12.29 3.86
CA GLY A 374 -2.35 -13.56 3.33
C GLY A 374 -0.85 -13.55 3.04
N GLU A 375 -0.16 -12.40 3.16
CA GLU A 375 1.30 -12.33 3.06
C GLU A 375 1.96 -13.11 4.21
N GLU A 376 1.40 -13.03 5.39
CA GLU A 376 1.84 -13.76 6.58
C GLU A 376 1.71 -15.29 6.45
N LEU A 377 0.84 -15.75 5.55
CA LEU A 377 0.68 -17.18 5.23
C LEU A 377 1.59 -17.63 4.07
N GLY A 378 2.18 -16.67 3.35
CA GLY A 378 2.90 -16.94 2.12
C GLY A 378 1.99 -17.38 0.97
N LEU A 379 0.76 -16.87 0.90
CA LEU A 379 -0.17 -17.21 -0.18
C LEU A 379 0.44 -16.83 -1.54
N PRO A 380 0.51 -17.78 -2.49
CA PRO A 380 0.94 -17.49 -3.85
C PRO A 380 -0.13 -16.71 -4.63
N GLU A 381 0.24 -16.22 -5.81
CA GLU A 381 -0.71 -15.68 -6.77
C GLU A 381 -1.62 -16.80 -7.28
N ALA A 382 -2.90 -16.51 -7.41
CA ALA A 382 -3.86 -17.45 -7.95
C ALA A 382 -3.96 -17.31 -9.48
N GLU A 383 -4.05 -18.44 -10.17
CA GLU A 383 -4.41 -18.48 -11.59
C GLU A 383 -5.93 -18.43 -11.72
N ILE A 384 -6.45 -17.32 -12.22
CA ILE A 384 -7.88 -17.12 -12.45
C ILE A 384 -8.19 -17.35 -13.93
N ALA A 385 -9.17 -18.21 -14.21
CA ALA A 385 -9.64 -18.43 -15.59
C ALA A 385 -10.33 -17.16 -16.13
N PHE A 386 -10.26 -16.95 -17.44
CA PHE A 386 -10.85 -15.76 -18.06
C PHE A 386 -12.33 -15.58 -17.71
N GLU A 387 -13.08 -16.71 -17.65
CA GLU A 387 -14.51 -16.74 -17.35
C GLU A 387 -14.84 -16.31 -15.91
N ASP A 388 -13.86 -16.40 -14.98
CA ASP A 388 -14.00 -16.02 -13.58
C ASP A 388 -13.39 -14.64 -13.28
N LEU A 389 -12.73 -14.00 -14.27
CA LEU A 389 -12.15 -12.66 -14.08
C LEU A 389 -13.23 -11.62 -13.79
N GLN A 390 -12.94 -10.79 -12.82
CA GLN A 390 -13.78 -9.66 -12.41
C GLN A 390 -13.08 -8.32 -12.66
N ASP A 391 -11.73 -8.30 -12.65
CA ASP A 391 -10.95 -7.07 -12.80
C ASP A 391 -11.07 -6.50 -14.22
N PRO A 392 -11.66 -5.29 -14.41
CA PRO A 392 -11.78 -4.66 -15.72
C PRO A 392 -10.42 -4.45 -16.40
N TYR A 393 -9.36 -4.22 -15.62
CA TYR A 393 -8.01 -4.05 -16.14
C TYR A 393 -7.45 -5.36 -16.75
N GLY A 394 -7.68 -6.47 -16.08
CA GLY A 394 -7.31 -7.80 -16.59
C GLY A 394 -8.11 -8.22 -17.81
N ILE A 395 -9.41 -7.89 -17.84
CA ILE A 395 -10.29 -8.19 -19.00
C ILE A 395 -9.83 -7.39 -20.23
N GLU A 396 -9.49 -6.10 -20.06
CA GLU A 396 -9.05 -5.22 -21.17
C GLU A 396 -7.74 -5.66 -21.81
N PHE A 397 -6.77 -6.14 -20.99
CA PHE A 397 -5.43 -6.50 -21.46
C PHE A 397 -5.17 -8.00 -21.58
N TRP A 398 -6.23 -8.84 -21.48
CA TRP A 398 -6.09 -10.28 -21.67
C TRP A 398 -5.59 -10.64 -23.07
N PRO A 399 -4.68 -11.65 -23.25
CA PRO A 399 -4.07 -12.52 -22.20
C PRO A 399 -2.71 -12.00 -21.67
N GLU A 400 -2.19 -10.88 -22.19
CA GLU A 400 -0.84 -10.36 -21.87
C GLU A 400 -0.73 -9.88 -20.43
N PHE A 401 -1.84 -9.39 -19.86
CA PHE A 401 -1.96 -9.06 -18.45
C PHE A 401 -3.26 -9.64 -17.90
N LYS A 402 -3.15 -10.46 -16.87
CA LYS A 402 -4.29 -11.19 -16.29
C LYS A 402 -5.08 -10.39 -15.24
N GLY A 403 -4.71 -9.14 -15.00
CA GLY A 403 -5.33 -8.30 -13.99
C GLY A 403 -4.82 -8.57 -12.57
N ARG A 404 -5.62 -8.12 -11.60
CA ARG A 404 -5.30 -8.12 -10.17
C ARG A 404 -6.06 -9.18 -9.38
N ASP A 405 -6.96 -9.93 -10.00
CA ASP A 405 -7.83 -10.90 -9.32
C ASP A 405 -7.03 -12.01 -8.62
N GLY A 406 -5.88 -12.39 -9.17
CA GLY A 406 -5.02 -13.43 -8.60
C GLY A 406 -4.51 -13.12 -7.19
N CYS A 407 -4.22 -11.86 -6.89
CA CYS A 407 -3.83 -11.43 -5.55
C CYS A 407 -5.03 -11.10 -4.64
N ARG A 408 -6.25 -10.99 -5.21
CA ARG A 408 -7.49 -10.58 -4.52
C ARG A 408 -8.37 -11.74 -4.08
N THR A 409 -7.94 -12.97 -4.29
CA THR A 409 -8.68 -14.17 -3.86
C THR A 409 -8.94 -14.17 -2.35
N PRO A 410 -10.04 -14.82 -1.90
CA PRO A 410 -10.41 -14.86 -0.49
C PRO A 410 -9.32 -15.40 0.44
N MET A 411 -9.26 -14.84 1.65
CA MET A 411 -8.47 -15.38 2.76
C MET A 411 -8.93 -16.79 3.10
N VAL A 412 -7.98 -17.61 3.56
CA VAL A 412 -8.21 -19.01 3.93
C VAL A 412 -7.93 -19.17 5.43
N TRP A 413 -9.00 -19.44 6.18
CA TRP A 413 -8.95 -19.55 7.64
C TRP A 413 -8.80 -20.98 8.13
N MET A 414 -9.55 -21.91 7.51
CA MET A 414 -9.68 -23.29 7.94
C MET A 414 -9.43 -24.23 6.75
N ALA A 415 -8.38 -25.02 6.81
CA ALA A 415 -7.95 -25.90 5.69
C ALA A 415 -9.03 -26.88 5.22
N ASP A 416 -9.81 -27.42 6.17
CA ASP A 416 -10.80 -28.47 5.91
C ASP A 416 -12.22 -27.95 5.66
N ASN A 417 -12.44 -26.63 5.77
CA ASN A 417 -13.76 -26.04 5.58
C ASN A 417 -13.99 -25.67 4.11
N GLN A 418 -15.26 -25.66 3.72
CA GLN A 418 -15.68 -25.15 2.42
C GLN A 418 -15.13 -23.72 2.24
N ASN A 419 -14.62 -23.42 1.03
CA ASN A 419 -14.04 -22.13 0.69
C ASN A 419 -12.96 -21.65 1.69
N GLY A 420 -12.24 -22.57 2.34
CA GLY A 420 -11.25 -22.21 3.35
C GLY A 420 -11.82 -21.54 4.60
N GLY A 421 -13.12 -21.65 4.84
CA GLY A 421 -13.81 -20.97 5.95
C GLY A 421 -14.04 -19.47 5.71
N PHE A 422 -13.84 -18.98 4.50
CA PHE A 422 -14.13 -17.61 4.11
C PHE A 422 -15.65 -17.34 4.04
N SER A 423 -16.40 -18.23 3.38
CA SER A 423 -17.84 -18.09 3.14
C SER A 423 -18.53 -19.45 3.08
N SER A 424 -19.79 -19.48 3.47
CA SER A 424 -20.69 -20.64 3.25
C SER A 424 -21.32 -20.66 1.85
N ALA A 425 -21.30 -19.54 1.11
CA ALA A 425 -21.77 -19.40 -0.26
C ALA A 425 -20.61 -19.55 -1.29
N LYS A 426 -20.94 -19.42 -2.59
CA LYS A 426 -19.91 -19.33 -3.64
C LYS A 426 -19.20 -17.97 -3.48
N PRO A 427 -17.87 -17.94 -3.26
CA PRO A 427 -17.14 -16.69 -3.17
C PRO A 427 -17.14 -15.92 -4.49
N TRP A 428 -17.00 -14.60 -4.40
CA TRP A 428 -16.95 -13.69 -5.56
C TRP A 428 -15.76 -13.96 -6.50
N LEU A 429 -14.65 -14.48 -5.96
CA LEU A 429 -13.52 -15.09 -6.70
C LEU A 429 -13.27 -16.49 -6.18
N PRO A 430 -12.73 -17.41 -7.00
CA PRO A 430 -12.42 -18.76 -6.57
C PRO A 430 -11.40 -18.78 -5.42
N VAL A 431 -11.54 -19.76 -4.51
CA VAL A 431 -10.51 -20.10 -3.52
C VAL A 431 -9.62 -21.18 -4.09
N PRO A 432 -8.33 -20.90 -4.37
CA PRO A 432 -7.42 -21.92 -4.93
C PRO A 432 -7.18 -23.07 -3.95
N THR A 433 -7.18 -24.30 -4.44
CA THR A 433 -6.92 -25.50 -3.62
C THR A 433 -5.54 -25.44 -2.94
N GLU A 434 -4.55 -24.83 -3.60
CA GLU A 434 -3.22 -24.67 -3.02
C GLU A 434 -3.20 -23.72 -1.82
N HIS A 435 -4.06 -22.68 -1.79
CA HIS A 435 -4.22 -21.79 -0.65
C HIS A 435 -4.73 -22.52 0.60
N LEU A 436 -5.59 -23.53 0.45
CA LEU A 436 -6.11 -24.28 1.59
C LEU A 436 -5.01 -24.93 2.44
N ARG A 437 -3.89 -25.33 1.81
CA ARG A 437 -2.74 -25.91 2.51
C ARG A 437 -1.98 -24.89 3.37
N LEU A 438 -2.18 -23.61 3.09
CA LEU A 438 -1.59 -22.47 3.77
C LEU A 438 -2.63 -21.73 4.64
N ALA A 439 -3.80 -22.33 4.86
CA ALA A 439 -4.82 -21.73 5.71
C ALA A 439 -4.27 -21.40 7.11
N VAL A 440 -4.83 -20.37 7.74
CA VAL A 440 -4.43 -19.97 9.09
C VAL A 440 -4.35 -21.16 10.04
N SER A 441 -5.35 -22.07 10.01
CA SER A 441 -5.35 -23.26 10.87
C SER A 441 -4.18 -24.21 10.60
N ALA A 442 -3.73 -24.33 9.34
CA ALA A 442 -2.61 -25.17 8.95
C ALA A 442 -1.26 -24.53 9.36
N GLU A 443 -1.11 -23.22 9.11
CA GLU A 443 0.09 -22.47 9.49
C GLU A 443 0.24 -22.34 11.03
N GLU A 444 -0.86 -22.25 11.78
CA GLU A 444 -0.84 -22.30 13.26
C GLU A 444 -0.31 -23.64 13.79
N ALA A 445 -0.62 -24.73 13.12
CA ALA A 445 -0.21 -26.07 13.53
C ALA A 445 1.25 -26.41 13.18
N ASP A 446 1.88 -25.68 12.24
CA ASP A 446 3.27 -25.90 11.82
C ASP A 446 4.21 -24.93 12.55
N PRO A 447 5.02 -25.35 13.52
CA PRO A 447 5.99 -24.46 14.20
C PRO A 447 7.01 -23.82 13.27
N GLY A 448 7.21 -24.40 12.08
CA GLY A 448 8.09 -23.89 11.03
C GLY A 448 7.42 -22.94 10.05
N ALA A 449 6.12 -22.63 10.23
CA ALA A 449 5.32 -21.80 9.34
C ALA A 449 5.85 -20.39 9.17
N LEU A 450 5.45 -19.75 8.08
CA LEU A 450 5.77 -18.35 7.81
C LEU A 450 4.99 -17.43 8.77
N LEU A 451 3.76 -17.77 9.11
CA LEU A 451 2.93 -17.06 10.09
C LEU A 451 3.66 -16.82 11.42
N HIS A 452 4.28 -17.88 11.98
CA HIS A 452 5.04 -17.75 13.22
C HIS A 452 6.30 -16.91 13.05
N HIS A 453 6.90 -16.92 11.86
CA HIS A 453 8.06 -16.08 11.58
C HIS A 453 7.68 -14.60 11.52
N TYR A 454 6.54 -14.23 10.89
CA TYR A 454 6.02 -12.86 10.91
C TYR A 454 5.78 -12.37 12.33
N ARG A 455 5.10 -13.15 13.18
CA ARG A 455 4.90 -12.81 14.60
C ARG A 455 6.22 -12.54 15.32
N LYS A 456 7.21 -13.39 15.14
CA LYS A 456 8.54 -13.24 15.75
C LYS A 456 9.26 -11.99 15.23
N ALA A 457 9.21 -11.75 13.94
CA ALA A 457 9.89 -10.60 13.32
C ALA A 457 9.24 -9.26 13.72
N ILE A 458 7.92 -9.20 13.81
CA ILE A 458 7.19 -8.03 14.31
C ILE A 458 7.48 -7.80 15.79
N ALA A 459 7.42 -8.85 16.62
CA ALA A 459 7.76 -8.76 18.03
C ALA A 459 9.22 -8.32 18.26
N PHE A 460 10.16 -8.82 17.45
CA PHE A 460 11.55 -8.40 17.49
C PHE A 460 11.70 -6.91 17.13
N ARG A 461 11.01 -6.44 16.09
CA ARG A 461 10.98 -5.01 15.71
C ARG A 461 10.50 -4.13 16.85
N HIS A 462 9.39 -4.49 17.49
CA HIS A 462 8.82 -3.73 18.61
C HIS A 462 9.68 -3.73 19.86
N ALA A 463 10.43 -4.81 20.09
CA ALA A 463 11.37 -4.88 21.21
C ALA A 463 12.63 -4.00 21.04
N GLN A 464 12.82 -3.43 19.83
CA GLN A 464 14.01 -2.66 19.49
C GLN A 464 13.64 -1.27 18.97
N ASP A 465 13.61 -0.25 19.83
CA ASP A 465 13.33 1.15 19.43
C ASP A 465 14.23 1.61 18.28
N ALA A 466 15.46 1.13 18.21
CA ALA A 466 16.37 1.40 17.10
C ALA A 466 15.80 0.94 15.75
N LEU A 467 15.06 -0.17 15.68
CA LEU A 467 14.41 -0.64 14.45
C LEU A 467 13.14 0.16 14.13
N ALA A 468 12.34 0.49 15.13
CA ALA A 468 11.11 1.23 14.94
C ALA A 468 11.37 2.71 14.61
N LYS A 469 12.21 3.42 15.37
CA LYS A 469 12.36 4.89 15.35
C LYS A 469 13.72 5.37 14.86
N GLY A 470 14.73 4.48 14.86
CA GLY A 470 16.13 4.85 14.68
C GLY A 470 16.53 5.32 13.29
N THR A 471 17.65 5.99 13.25
CA THR A 471 18.37 6.31 12.02
C THR A 471 18.96 5.04 11.39
N MET A 472 19.41 5.13 10.15
CA MET A 472 20.05 4.02 9.45
C MET A 472 21.38 4.49 8.84
N THR A 473 22.45 3.78 9.15
CA THR A 473 23.82 4.11 8.73
C THR A 473 24.57 2.88 8.24
N GLY A 474 25.70 3.08 7.57
CA GLY A 474 26.59 2.00 7.15
C GLY A 474 25.98 1.03 6.14
N MET A 475 24.90 1.42 5.45
CA MET A 475 24.24 0.55 4.46
C MET A 475 25.16 0.23 3.30
N ARG A 476 25.31 -1.06 3.02
CA ARG A 476 26.07 -1.57 1.88
C ARG A 476 25.65 -2.98 1.50
N ALA A 477 25.96 -3.35 0.27
CA ALA A 477 25.84 -4.71 -0.25
C ALA A 477 27.23 -5.33 -0.40
N ASP A 478 27.43 -6.50 0.21
CA ASP A 478 28.62 -7.33 0.00
C ASP A 478 28.17 -8.61 -0.72
N GLY A 479 28.13 -8.57 -2.04
CA GLY A 479 27.50 -9.58 -2.88
C GLY A 479 25.99 -9.70 -2.55
N PRO A 480 25.48 -10.87 -2.18
CA PRO A 480 24.07 -11.05 -1.88
C PRO A 480 23.68 -10.60 -0.45
N VAL A 481 24.63 -10.13 0.35
CA VAL A 481 24.39 -9.72 1.73
C VAL A 481 24.14 -8.22 1.79
N VAL A 482 22.95 -7.82 2.20
CA VAL A 482 22.67 -6.44 2.60
C VAL A 482 23.00 -6.26 4.08
N ARG A 483 23.67 -5.16 4.43
CA ARG A 483 23.95 -4.85 5.82
C ARG A 483 23.93 -3.38 6.13
N PHE A 484 23.56 -3.04 7.39
CA PHE A 484 23.43 -1.68 7.91
C PHE A 484 23.36 -1.69 9.44
N GLU A 485 23.43 -0.51 10.03
CA GLU A 485 23.17 -0.29 11.45
C GLU A 485 21.95 0.59 11.64
N ARG A 486 21.18 0.33 12.69
CA ARG A 486 20.10 1.17 13.18
C ARG A 486 20.48 1.72 14.55
N GLU A 487 20.16 3.00 14.80
CA GLU A 487 20.53 3.66 16.05
C GLU A 487 19.41 4.58 16.54
N PHE A 488 19.10 4.47 17.84
CA PHE A 488 18.15 5.32 18.54
C PHE A 488 18.57 5.46 20.01
N GLU A 489 18.75 6.71 20.49
CA GLU A 489 19.07 7.04 21.89
C GLU A 489 20.24 6.21 22.49
N GLY A 490 21.27 5.98 21.68
CA GLY A 490 22.45 5.22 22.10
C GLY A 490 22.32 3.70 21.91
N SER A 491 21.12 3.17 21.73
CA SER A 491 20.94 1.75 21.36
C SER A 491 21.27 1.56 19.89
N ARG A 492 22.17 0.61 19.59
CA ARG A 492 22.58 0.29 18.21
C ARG A 492 22.34 -1.19 17.92
N ILE A 493 21.77 -1.45 16.75
CA ILE A 493 21.59 -2.80 16.23
C ILE A 493 22.23 -2.92 14.83
N PHE A 494 23.09 -3.92 14.67
CA PHE A 494 23.64 -4.32 13.40
C PHE A 494 22.74 -5.36 12.75
N VAL A 495 22.48 -5.20 11.47
CA VAL A 495 21.66 -6.08 10.63
C VAL A 495 22.48 -6.50 9.42
N ALA A 496 22.54 -7.80 9.16
CA ALA A 496 23.00 -8.36 7.90
C ALA A 496 22.06 -9.48 7.48
N VAL A 497 21.67 -9.54 6.21
CA VAL A 497 20.80 -10.59 5.69
C VAL A 497 21.38 -11.09 4.37
N ASN A 498 21.60 -12.40 4.28
CA ASN A 498 21.96 -13.06 3.03
C ASN A 498 20.67 -13.29 2.21
N LEU A 499 20.54 -12.61 1.08
CA LEU A 499 19.40 -12.70 0.16
C LEU A 499 19.66 -13.70 -0.98
N SER A 500 20.38 -14.79 -0.70
CA SER A 500 20.66 -15.83 -1.68
C SER A 500 20.53 -17.24 -1.11
N GLY A 501 20.33 -18.21 -2.00
CA GLY A 501 20.32 -19.64 -1.70
C GLY A 501 21.70 -20.25 -1.46
N GLU A 502 22.76 -19.44 -1.51
CA GLU A 502 24.15 -19.87 -1.30
C GLU A 502 24.74 -19.26 -0.02
N PRO A 503 25.66 -19.97 0.65
CA PRO A 503 26.37 -19.39 1.78
C PRO A 503 27.18 -18.17 1.37
N ALA A 504 27.25 -17.16 2.25
CA ALA A 504 28.02 -15.95 2.05
C ALA A 504 28.91 -15.65 3.25
N THR A 505 30.08 -15.05 2.99
CA THR A 505 31.01 -14.63 4.06
C THR A 505 31.32 -13.16 3.89
N VAL A 506 31.10 -12.37 4.96
CA VAL A 506 31.36 -10.93 4.98
C VAL A 506 32.15 -10.56 6.23
N ALA A 507 32.78 -9.39 6.25
CA ALA A 507 33.49 -8.92 7.45
C ALA A 507 32.49 -8.64 8.58
N ALA A 508 32.82 -9.05 9.79
CA ALA A 508 32.08 -8.66 11.00
C ALA A 508 32.16 -7.13 11.22
N PRO A 509 31.17 -6.51 11.88
CA PRO A 509 31.27 -5.11 12.27
C PRO A 509 32.31 -4.91 13.34
N GLU A 510 32.95 -3.74 13.33
CA GLU A 510 33.92 -3.36 14.39
C GLU A 510 33.21 -3.10 15.72
N GLY A 511 33.89 -3.36 16.82
CA GLY A 511 33.35 -3.14 18.16
C GLY A 511 32.90 -4.42 18.88
N ARG A 512 32.22 -4.23 20.01
CA ARG A 512 31.69 -5.34 20.81
C ARG A 512 30.20 -5.52 20.54
N TRP A 513 29.82 -6.71 20.14
CA TRP A 513 28.45 -7.03 19.75
C TRP A 513 27.95 -8.30 20.42
N GLN A 514 26.67 -8.32 20.76
CA GLN A 514 25.97 -9.50 21.26
C GLN A 514 24.96 -9.95 20.23
N VAL A 515 24.97 -11.22 19.84
CA VAL A 515 23.97 -11.81 18.95
C VAL A 515 22.60 -11.75 19.59
N THR A 516 21.61 -11.34 18.83
CA THR A 516 20.19 -11.30 19.20
C THR A 516 19.34 -11.91 18.09
N GLY A 517 18.01 -12.00 18.26
CA GLY A 517 17.14 -12.54 17.22
C GLY A 517 17.31 -14.04 17.00
N ALA A 518 17.58 -14.81 18.03
CA ALA A 518 17.68 -16.27 17.93
C ALA A 518 16.38 -16.90 17.40
N GLU A 519 15.24 -16.32 17.72
CA GLU A 519 13.91 -16.69 17.23
C GLU A 519 13.74 -16.52 15.71
N LEU A 520 14.60 -15.69 15.09
CA LEU A 520 14.69 -15.44 13.65
C LEU A 520 15.83 -16.21 12.97
N ALA A 521 16.42 -17.18 13.67
CA ALA A 521 17.59 -17.94 13.22
C ALA A 521 18.83 -17.07 12.95
N SER A 522 18.97 -15.95 13.67
CA SER A 522 20.14 -15.08 13.61
C SER A 522 21.41 -15.83 14.05
N THR A 523 22.50 -15.56 13.34
CA THR A 523 23.85 -16.08 13.65
C THR A 523 24.79 -14.95 14.05
N GLY A 524 25.99 -15.29 14.51
CA GLY A 524 27.00 -14.34 14.94
C GLY A 524 28.37 -14.54 14.30
N PRO A 525 29.35 -13.67 14.63
CA PRO A 525 30.69 -13.77 14.11
C PRO A 525 31.35 -15.10 14.50
N ALA A 526 32.07 -15.70 13.58
CA ALA A 526 33.05 -16.73 13.90
C ALA A 526 34.30 -16.09 14.49
N GLY A 527 35.12 -16.87 15.17
CA GLY A 527 36.36 -16.37 15.84
C GLY A 527 37.43 -15.80 14.89
N ASP A 528 37.18 -15.80 13.57
CA ASP A 528 38.08 -15.27 12.52
C ASP A 528 37.75 -13.81 12.09
N GLY A 529 36.88 -13.11 12.82
CA GLY A 529 36.47 -11.73 12.50
C GLY A 529 35.52 -11.61 11.32
N LYS A 530 34.89 -12.71 10.92
CA LYS A 530 33.93 -12.77 9.80
C LYS A 530 32.56 -13.24 10.25
N LEU A 531 31.56 -12.90 9.45
CA LEU A 531 30.20 -13.46 9.51
C LEU A 531 30.08 -14.52 8.40
N HIS A 532 29.81 -15.75 8.79
CA HIS A 532 29.50 -16.84 7.87
C HIS A 532 27.98 -17.05 7.89
N LEU A 533 27.31 -16.57 6.87
CA LEU A 533 25.85 -16.64 6.72
C LEU A 533 25.50 -17.83 5.83
N GLY A 534 24.64 -18.71 6.33
CA GLY A 534 24.02 -19.74 5.49
C GLY A 534 23.05 -19.14 4.46
N PRO A 535 22.48 -19.98 3.59
CA PRO A 535 21.43 -19.57 2.67
C PRO A 535 20.27 -18.87 3.39
N TRP A 536 19.84 -17.70 2.92
CA TRP A 536 18.70 -16.95 3.47
C TRP A 536 18.80 -16.64 4.96
N GLN A 537 20.02 -16.52 5.50
CA GLN A 537 20.25 -16.38 6.93
C GLN A 537 20.52 -14.92 7.34
N PRO A 538 19.85 -14.41 8.42
CA PRO A 538 20.17 -13.13 9.02
C PRO A 538 21.29 -13.24 10.06
N CYS A 539 21.93 -12.09 10.32
CA CYS A 539 22.75 -11.82 11.50
C CYS A 539 22.25 -10.50 12.12
N LEU A 540 21.78 -10.59 13.35
CA LEU A 540 21.24 -9.47 14.13
C LEU A 540 22.03 -9.37 15.42
N MET A 541 22.61 -8.19 15.71
CA MET A 541 23.47 -8.02 16.89
C MET A 541 23.23 -6.67 17.55
N LEU A 542 23.19 -6.65 18.87
CA LEU A 542 23.12 -5.43 19.67
C LEU A 542 24.54 -4.99 20.08
N ALA A 543 24.83 -3.69 19.97
CA ALA A 543 26.07 -3.14 20.45
C ALA A 543 26.13 -3.27 21.99
N LEU A 544 27.26 -3.73 22.51
CA LEU A 544 27.55 -3.68 23.93
C LEU A 544 28.20 -2.33 24.23
N GLU A 545 27.62 -1.60 25.18
CA GLU A 545 28.24 -0.38 25.71
C GLU A 545 29.67 -0.66 26.10
N GLY A 546 30.61 0.22 25.74
CA GLY A 546 32.01 0.13 26.03
C GLY A 546 32.36 0.58 27.46
#